data_321f18548b0ca5eca569892f25e7c563
#
_entry.id   321f18548b0ca5eca569892f25e7c563
#
_cell.length_a   1.000
_cell.length_b   1.000
_cell.length_c   1.000
_cell.angle_alpha   90.00
_cell.angle_beta   90.00
_cell.angle_gamma   90.00
#
_symmetry.space_group_name_H-M   'P 1'
#
loop_
_entity.id
_entity.type
_entity.pdbx_description
1 polymer ?
#
loop_
_entity_poly.entity_id
_entity_poly.type
_entity_poly.pdbx_seq_one_letter_code
_entity_poly.pdbx_strand_id
1 'polypeptide(L)'
;MSWRAPTGQLRGAVDWIELIFKDHGFLRVAWHNQHKIADGVWRSNQPGPGRIATLADQGIKTIINLRGPRDDGGWQLEAEACRKAGITLFDFTARSRAAPSKSMLHDAKSLFAEINKPVLMHCKSGADRAGLMSALYLLIAENQPACIAMRQLAWKYGHIK
;
A
#
# COMPACT_ATOMS: atom_id res chain seq x y z
N MET A 1 1.39 -6.10 16.67
CA MET A 1 1.67 -6.17 15.23
C MET A 1 3.11 -6.61 15.01
N SER A 2 3.38 -7.74 14.39
CA SER A 2 4.74 -8.24 14.20
C SER A 2 5.27 -7.80 12.84
N TRP A 3 6.24 -6.93 12.83
CA TRP A 3 7.07 -6.71 11.65
C TRP A 3 7.83 -8.02 11.37
N ARG A 4 7.69 -8.55 10.14
CA ARG A 4 8.51 -9.67 9.68
C ARG A 4 9.50 -9.16 8.67
N ALA A 5 10.79 -9.30 8.96
CA ALA A 5 11.83 -9.12 7.97
C ALA A 5 11.63 -10.13 6.83
N PRO A 6 11.87 -9.74 5.57
CA PRO A 6 11.82 -10.66 4.44
C PRO A 6 12.89 -11.74 4.64
N THR A 7 12.46 -13.02 4.69
CA THR A 7 13.33 -14.20 4.90
C THR A 7 13.69 -14.90 3.58
N GLY A 8 13.12 -14.45 2.45
CA GLY A 8 13.35 -15.05 1.15
C GLY A 8 14.59 -14.48 0.44
N GLN A 9 15.39 -15.35 -0.18
CA GLN A 9 16.42 -14.92 -1.13
C GLN A 9 15.75 -14.49 -2.45
N LEU A 10 16.21 -13.36 -3.00
CA LEU A 10 15.79 -12.92 -4.34
C LEU A 10 16.22 -13.97 -5.38
N ARG A 11 15.26 -14.46 -6.16
CA ARG A 11 15.51 -15.38 -7.29
C ARG A 11 15.85 -14.65 -8.59
N GLY A 12 16.25 -13.37 -8.49
CA GLY A 12 16.75 -12.57 -9.60
C GLY A 12 15.74 -12.42 -10.76
N ALA A 13 16.11 -12.93 -11.94
CA ALA A 13 15.29 -12.78 -13.15
C ALA A 13 13.86 -13.35 -13.01
N VAL A 14 13.67 -14.39 -12.21
CA VAL A 14 12.34 -15.00 -11.99
C VAL A 14 11.40 -14.03 -11.27
N ASP A 15 11.88 -13.31 -10.25
CA ASP A 15 11.09 -12.34 -9.51
C ASP A 15 10.67 -11.15 -10.40
N TRP A 16 11.55 -10.71 -11.31
CA TRP A 16 11.23 -9.70 -12.30
C TRP A 16 10.22 -10.17 -13.34
N ILE A 17 10.32 -11.43 -13.81
CA ILE A 17 9.35 -12.03 -14.74
C ILE A 17 7.97 -12.13 -14.07
N GLU A 18 7.91 -12.61 -12.82
CA GLU A 18 6.65 -12.67 -12.08
C GLU A 18 6.02 -11.27 -11.88
N LEU A 19 6.83 -10.26 -11.54
CA LEU A 19 6.35 -8.89 -11.38
C LEU A 19 5.77 -8.33 -12.68
N ILE A 20 6.47 -8.54 -13.82
CA ILE A 20 6.08 -7.94 -15.11
C ILE A 20 4.86 -8.66 -15.70
N PHE A 21 4.88 -9.99 -15.75
CA PHE A 21 3.87 -10.75 -16.49
C PHE A 21 2.69 -11.21 -15.62
N LYS A 22 2.95 -11.74 -14.43
CA LYS A 22 1.91 -12.29 -13.57
C LYS A 22 1.13 -11.19 -12.83
N ASP A 23 1.81 -10.12 -12.46
CA ASP A 23 1.23 -9.01 -11.69
C ASP A 23 0.93 -7.76 -12.55
N HIS A 24 1.09 -7.84 -13.88
CA HIS A 24 0.86 -6.73 -14.82
C HIS A 24 1.67 -5.47 -14.45
N GLY A 25 2.93 -5.66 -14.04
CA GLY A 25 3.80 -4.61 -13.53
C GLY A 25 4.02 -3.47 -14.53
N PHE A 26 4.00 -3.75 -15.85
CA PHE A 26 4.16 -2.75 -16.89
C PHE A 26 3.07 -1.65 -16.88
N LEU A 27 1.81 -2.00 -16.58
CA LEU A 27 0.71 -1.02 -16.48
C LEU A 27 0.90 -0.08 -15.27
N ARG A 28 1.52 -0.57 -14.20
CA ARG A 28 1.75 0.21 -12.98
C ARG A 28 2.91 1.20 -13.12
N VAL A 29 3.83 0.96 -14.06
CA VAL A 29 4.90 1.91 -14.39
C VAL A 29 4.34 3.14 -15.10
N ALA A 30 3.32 2.96 -15.96
CA ALA A 30 2.69 4.05 -16.70
C ALA A 30 1.66 4.82 -15.87
N TRP A 31 0.97 4.18 -14.93
CA TRP A 31 -0.07 4.79 -14.11
C TRP A 31 0.07 4.42 -12.64
N HIS A 32 0.63 5.34 -11.85
CA HIS A 32 0.92 5.11 -10.43
C HIS A 32 -0.32 5.17 -9.53
N ASN A 33 -1.44 5.72 -9.99
CA ASN A 33 -2.65 5.95 -9.20
C ASN A 33 -2.34 6.55 -7.82
N GLN A 34 -1.38 7.50 -7.78
CA GLN A 34 -0.89 8.10 -6.55
C GLN A 34 -1.65 9.38 -6.23
N HIS A 35 -2.21 9.44 -5.03
CA HIS A 35 -2.99 10.60 -4.57
C HIS A 35 -2.68 10.90 -3.11
N LYS A 36 -2.60 12.18 -2.76
CA LYS A 36 -2.55 12.63 -1.37
C LYS A 36 -3.94 12.49 -0.74
N ILE A 37 -4.00 11.92 0.47
CA ILE A 37 -5.24 11.69 1.23
C ILE A 37 -5.37 12.72 2.33
N ALA A 38 -4.30 12.91 3.08
CA ALA A 38 -4.15 13.86 4.18
C ALA A 38 -2.70 14.33 4.24
N ASP A 39 -2.36 15.17 5.19
CA ASP A 39 -0.98 15.62 5.33
C ASP A 39 -0.06 14.46 5.73
N GLY A 40 0.99 14.27 4.93
CA GLY A 40 1.92 13.16 5.09
C GLY A 40 1.33 11.77 4.77
N VAL A 41 0.13 11.67 4.17
CA VAL A 41 -0.52 10.38 3.87
C VAL A 41 -0.92 10.28 2.40
N TRP A 42 -0.47 9.22 1.75
CA TRP A 42 -0.65 8.98 0.33
C TRP A 42 -1.23 7.59 0.07
N ARG A 43 -1.88 7.43 -1.08
CA ARG A 43 -2.30 6.14 -1.61
C ARG A 43 -1.75 5.94 -3.01
N SER A 44 -1.53 4.67 -3.44
CA SER A 44 -1.13 4.35 -4.82
C SER A 44 -1.45 2.91 -5.20
N ASN A 45 -1.13 2.55 -6.44
CA ASN A 45 -0.89 1.15 -6.81
C ASN A 45 0.43 0.66 -6.19
N GLN A 46 0.73 -0.64 -6.32
CA GLN A 46 1.98 -1.21 -5.80
C GLN A 46 3.19 -0.61 -6.51
N PRO A 47 4.11 0.05 -5.79
CA PRO A 47 5.30 0.64 -6.38
C PRO A 47 6.32 -0.45 -6.77
N GLY A 48 6.97 -0.30 -7.90
CA GLY A 48 8.13 -1.10 -8.25
C GLY A 48 9.41 -0.57 -7.58
N PRO A 49 10.54 -1.33 -7.65
CA PRO A 49 11.78 -0.97 -6.96
C PRO A 49 12.31 0.43 -7.29
N GLY A 50 12.30 0.84 -8.57
CA GLY A 50 12.74 2.18 -8.98
C GLY A 50 11.83 3.29 -8.42
N ARG A 51 10.51 3.01 -8.32
CA ARG A 51 9.57 3.96 -7.73
C ARG A 51 9.79 4.10 -6.22
N ILE A 52 10.14 3.03 -5.52
CA ILE A 52 10.44 3.05 -4.08
C ILE A 52 11.65 3.96 -3.79
N ALA A 53 12.69 3.91 -4.61
CA ALA A 53 13.83 4.84 -4.49
C ALA A 53 13.36 6.30 -4.63
N THR A 54 12.56 6.60 -5.65
CA THR A 54 11.99 7.95 -5.83
C THR A 54 11.10 8.39 -4.65
N LEU A 55 10.34 7.48 -4.06
CA LEU A 55 9.51 7.76 -2.89
C LEU A 55 10.35 8.07 -1.65
N ALA A 56 11.49 7.39 -1.48
CA ALA A 56 12.44 7.71 -0.42
C ALA A 56 13.02 9.12 -0.59
N ASP A 57 13.42 9.50 -1.81
CA ASP A 57 13.89 10.84 -2.14
C ASP A 57 12.81 11.91 -1.87
N GLN A 58 11.54 11.56 -2.03
CA GLN A 58 10.38 12.40 -1.67
C GLN A 58 10.08 12.44 -0.17
N GLY A 59 10.86 11.75 0.64
CA GLY A 59 10.76 11.73 2.09
C GLY A 59 9.76 10.72 2.65
N ILE A 60 9.22 9.78 1.86
CA ILE A 60 8.36 8.69 2.36
C ILE A 60 9.17 7.82 3.32
N LYS A 61 8.67 7.66 4.55
CA LYS A 61 9.31 6.87 5.60
C LYS A 61 8.71 5.50 5.78
N THR A 62 7.43 5.36 5.41
CA THR A 62 6.67 4.12 5.63
C THR A 62 5.89 3.76 4.38
N ILE A 63 5.89 2.48 4.03
CA ILE A 63 5.00 1.90 3.02
C ILE A 63 4.13 0.84 3.71
N ILE A 64 2.81 0.89 3.46
CA ILE A 64 1.84 -0.10 3.95
C ILE A 64 1.34 -0.91 2.76
N ASN A 65 1.74 -2.17 2.71
CA ASN A 65 1.25 -3.14 1.74
C ASN A 65 -0.09 -3.73 2.21
N LEU A 66 -1.18 -3.31 1.59
CA LEU A 66 -2.55 -3.76 1.92
C LEU A 66 -2.90 -5.14 1.30
N ARG A 67 -1.97 -5.76 0.62
CA ARG A 67 -2.12 -7.13 0.09
C ARG A 67 -1.77 -8.19 1.15
N GLY A 68 -1.12 -7.76 2.23
CA GLY A 68 -0.56 -8.63 3.26
C GLY A 68 0.75 -9.30 2.81
N PRO A 69 1.37 -10.07 3.72
CA PRO A 69 2.62 -10.77 3.42
C PRO A 69 2.40 -11.81 2.33
N ARG A 70 3.33 -11.90 1.41
CA ARG A 70 3.28 -12.80 0.25
C ARG A 70 4.65 -13.43 0.02
N ASP A 71 4.66 -14.55 -0.68
CA ASP A 71 5.89 -15.21 -1.13
C ASP A 71 5.97 -15.20 -2.67
N ASP A 72 5.69 -14.03 -3.27
CA ASP A 72 5.84 -13.81 -4.71
C ASP A 72 6.95 -12.81 -5.01
N GLY A 73 7.48 -12.85 -6.24
CA GLY A 73 8.57 -11.97 -6.67
C GLY A 73 8.25 -10.49 -6.53
N GLY A 74 6.99 -10.10 -6.68
CA GLY A 74 6.57 -8.71 -6.50
C GLY A 74 6.73 -8.22 -5.06
N TRP A 75 6.39 -9.05 -4.07
CA TRP A 75 6.59 -8.72 -2.66
C TRP A 75 8.07 -8.75 -2.27
N GLN A 76 8.83 -9.74 -2.76
CA GLN A 76 10.26 -9.85 -2.47
C GLN A 76 11.04 -8.63 -2.98
N LEU A 77 10.77 -8.20 -4.22
CA LEU A 77 11.40 -7.02 -4.82
C LEU A 77 11.02 -5.73 -4.07
N GLU A 78 9.77 -5.60 -3.63
CA GLU A 78 9.31 -4.48 -2.84
C GLU A 78 10.01 -4.41 -1.48
N ALA A 79 10.05 -5.52 -0.76
CA ALA A 79 10.67 -5.62 0.55
C ALA A 79 12.17 -5.28 0.49
N GLU A 80 12.88 -5.81 -0.51
CA GLU A 80 14.30 -5.53 -0.72
C GLU A 80 14.54 -4.06 -1.11
N ALA A 81 13.68 -3.48 -1.95
CA ALA A 81 13.79 -2.07 -2.33
C ALA A 81 13.54 -1.15 -1.13
N CYS A 82 12.52 -1.43 -0.30
CA CYS A 82 12.27 -0.69 0.93
C CYS A 82 13.46 -0.77 1.89
N ARG A 83 14.02 -1.96 2.09
CA ARG A 83 15.21 -2.15 2.93
C ARG A 83 16.41 -1.31 2.44
N LYS A 84 16.68 -1.31 1.13
CA LYS A 84 17.76 -0.50 0.54
C LYS A 84 17.53 1.00 0.66
N ALA A 85 16.28 1.43 0.55
CA ALA A 85 15.89 2.82 0.61
C ALA A 85 15.69 3.35 2.05
N GLY A 86 15.82 2.50 3.07
CA GLY A 86 15.57 2.87 4.48
C GLY A 86 14.10 3.15 4.79
N ILE A 87 13.17 2.62 3.97
CA ILE A 87 11.73 2.73 4.18
C ILE A 87 11.24 1.54 5.00
N THR A 88 10.43 1.80 6.03
CA THR A 88 9.77 0.75 6.79
C THR A 88 8.59 0.19 6.01
N LEU A 89 8.59 -1.13 5.74
CA LEU A 89 7.48 -1.82 5.08
C LEU A 89 6.60 -2.51 6.14
N PHE A 90 5.30 -2.20 6.13
CA PHE A 90 4.28 -2.89 6.92
C PHE A 90 3.36 -3.69 6.03
N ASP A 91 3.17 -4.96 6.34
CA ASP A 91 2.16 -5.79 5.72
C ASP A 91 0.86 -5.74 6.52
N PHE A 92 -0.22 -5.32 5.87
CA PHE A 92 -1.57 -5.28 6.42
C PHE A 92 -2.55 -5.97 5.47
N THR A 93 -3.23 -7.00 5.95
CA THR A 93 -4.15 -7.75 5.10
C THR A 93 -5.53 -7.10 5.07
N ALA A 94 -5.85 -6.37 3.99
CA ALA A 94 -7.20 -5.87 3.71
C ALA A 94 -7.88 -6.71 2.63
N ARG A 95 -9.18 -7.01 2.80
CA ARG A 95 -9.98 -7.71 1.80
C ARG A 95 -10.60 -6.73 0.81
N SER A 96 -10.59 -7.07 -0.49
CA SER A 96 -11.08 -6.16 -1.55
C SER A 96 -12.58 -6.25 -1.82
N ARG A 97 -13.24 -7.34 -1.39
CA ARG A 97 -14.64 -7.64 -1.73
C ARG A 97 -15.48 -8.04 -0.51
N ALA A 98 -15.12 -7.61 0.66
CA ALA A 98 -15.84 -7.88 1.89
C ALA A 98 -15.87 -6.63 2.76
N ALA A 99 -16.94 -6.46 3.51
CA ALA A 99 -17.00 -5.46 4.56
C ALA A 99 -15.88 -5.71 5.59
N PRO A 100 -15.25 -4.66 6.12
CA PRO A 100 -14.23 -4.80 7.14
C PRO A 100 -14.81 -5.45 8.41
N SER A 101 -14.11 -6.43 8.96
CA SER A 101 -14.46 -7.02 10.25
C SER A 101 -14.14 -6.03 11.39
N LYS A 102 -14.77 -6.24 12.55
CA LYS A 102 -14.44 -5.43 13.73
C LYS A 102 -12.98 -5.51 14.12
N SER A 103 -12.36 -6.71 14.03
CA SER A 103 -10.92 -6.87 14.29
C SER A 103 -10.08 -6.06 13.32
N MET A 104 -10.37 -6.10 12.02
CA MET A 104 -9.65 -5.31 11.03
C MET A 104 -9.76 -3.80 11.31
N LEU A 105 -10.92 -3.31 11.77
CA LEU A 105 -11.07 -1.90 12.15
C LEU A 105 -10.21 -1.53 13.37
N HIS A 106 -10.13 -2.39 14.37
CA HIS A 106 -9.24 -2.20 15.53
C HIS A 106 -7.76 -2.21 15.10
N ASP A 107 -7.36 -3.18 14.26
CA ASP A 107 -5.99 -3.27 13.75
C ASP A 107 -5.62 -2.04 12.91
N ALA A 108 -6.54 -1.54 12.07
CA ALA A 108 -6.35 -0.33 11.30
C ALA A 108 -6.18 0.91 12.20
N LYS A 109 -6.99 1.02 13.26
CA LYS A 109 -6.89 2.11 14.24
C LYS A 109 -5.52 2.11 14.93
N SER A 110 -5.05 0.95 15.39
CA SER A 110 -3.72 0.79 16.01
C SER A 110 -2.61 1.13 15.01
N LEU A 111 -2.71 0.61 13.78
CA LEU A 111 -1.76 0.94 12.72
C LEU A 111 -1.66 2.45 12.50
N PHE A 112 -2.79 3.14 12.35
CA PHE A 112 -2.80 4.59 12.09
C PHE A 112 -2.23 5.43 13.24
N ALA A 113 -2.30 4.93 14.47
CA ALA A 113 -1.71 5.60 15.63
C ALA A 113 -0.19 5.45 15.70
N GLU A 114 0.37 4.38 15.12
CA GLU A 114 1.78 4.01 15.27
C GLU A 114 2.65 4.33 14.04
N ILE A 115 2.05 4.61 12.87
CA ILE A 115 2.79 4.82 11.63
C ILE A 115 3.59 6.11 11.61
N ASN A 116 4.85 6.01 11.19
CA ASN A 116 5.68 7.17 10.91
C ASN A 116 5.31 7.80 9.56
N LYS A 117 4.92 9.06 9.58
CA LYS A 117 4.66 9.85 8.36
C LYS A 117 5.96 10.48 7.83
N PRO A 118 6.09 10.76 6.53
CA PRO A 118 5.13 10.51 5.47
C PRO A 118 4.97 9.02 5.12
N VAL A 119 3.72 8.59 4.86
CA VAL A 119 3.35 7.20 4.61
C VAL A 119 2.63 7.03 3.28
N LEU A 120 2.92 5.94 2.57
CA LEU A 120 2.22 5.49 1.37
C LEU A 120 1.48 4.18 1.66
N MET A 121 0.16 4.16 1.45
CA MET A 121 -0.65 2.95 1.49
C MET A 121 -0.90 2.46 0.07
N HIS A 122 -0.65 1.19 -0.23
CA HIS A 122 -0.91 0.65 -1.55
C HIS A 122 -1.58 -0.73 -1.53
N CYS A 123 -2.22 -1.06 -2.65
CA CYS A 123 -2.63 -2.42 -2.97
C CYS A 123 -2.13 -2.77 -4.39
N LYS A 124 -2.74 -3.72 -5.11
CA LYS A 124 -2.31 -4.04 -6.47
C LYS A 124 -2.53 -2.88 -7.44
N SER A 125 -3.77 -2.38 -7.54
CA SER A 125 -4.20 -1.32 -8.48
C SER A 125 -4.30 0.07 -7.85
N GLY A 126 -4.26 0.16 -6.50
CA GLY A 126 -4.53 1.42 -5.81
C GLY A 126 -6.02 1.77 -5.70
N ALA A 127 -6.93 0.89 -6.13
CA ALA A 127 -8.37 1.15 -6.17
C ALA A 127 -9.08 0.74 -4.87
N ASP A 128 -9.44 -0.56 -4.73
CA ASP A 128 -10.39 -1.01 -3.69
C ASP A 128 -9.80 -0.97 -2.27
N ARG A 129 -8.76 -1.77 -2.00
CA ARG A 129 -8.15 -1.86 -0.66
C ARG A 129 -7.50 -0.55 -0.25
N ALA A 130 -6.79 0.11 -1.17
CA ALA A 130 -6.23 1.43 -0.93
C ALA A 130 -7.33 2.47 -0.69
N GLY A 131 -8.45 2.40 -1.44
CA GLY A 131 -9.62 3.23 -1.22
C GLY A 131 -10.25 3.02 0.14
N LEU A 132 -10.49 1.76 0.53
CA LEU A 132 -11.06 1.42 1.83
C LEU A 132 -10.18 1.92 2.98
N MET A 133 -8.88 1.63 2.95
CA MET A 133 -7.96 2.07 4.01
C MET A 133 -7.80 3.58 4.05
N SER A 134 -7.86 4.26 2.90
CA SER A 134 -7.88 5.73 2.84
C SER A 134 -9.14 6.31 3.47
N ALA A 135 -10.30 5.71 3.20
CA ALA A 135 -11.56 6.11 3.83
C ALA A 135 -11.53 5.90 5.35
N LEU A 136 -11.04 4.75 5.79
CA LEU A 136 -10.87 4.45 7.23
C LEU A 136 -9.88 5.41 7.90
N TYR A 137 -8.78 5.75 7.22
CA TYR A 137 -7.83 6.74 7.74
C TYR A 137 -8.51 8.09 7.97
N LEU A 138 -9.25 8.59 6.98
CA LEU A 138 -9.98 9.86 7.11
C LEU A 138 -11.02 9.82 8.22
N LEU A 139 -11.73 8.71 8.39
CA LEU A 139 -12.74 8.55 9.47
C LEU A 139 -12.10 8.48 10.86
N ILE A 140 -11.06 7.66 11.01
CA ILE A 140 -10.53 7.26 12.32
C ILE A 140 -9.43 8.24 12.79
N ALA A 141 -8.50 8.59 11.91
CA ALA A 141 -7.34 9.40 12.27
C ALA A 141 -7.57 10.91 12.06
N GLU A 142 -8.32 11.28 11.01
CA GLU A 142 -8.59 12.68 10.67
C GLU A 142 -9.99 13.14 11.13
N ASN A 143 -10.77 12.25 11.74
CA ASN A 143 -12.14 12.51 12.24
C ASN A 143 -13.06 13.18 11.19
N GLN A 144 -12.88 12.83 9.92
CA GLN A 144 -13.65 13.38 8.80
C GLN A 144 -15.05 12.74 8.72
N PRO A 145 -16.06 13.48 8.27
CA PRO A 145 -17.39 12.91 8.02
C PRO A 145 -17.37 11.76 7.02
N ALA A 146 -18.25 10.78 7.19
CA ALA A 146 -18.36 9.61 6.33
C ALA A 146 -18.55 9.97 4.84
N CYS A 147 -19.33 11.01 4.54
CA CYS A 147 -19.55 11.49 3.17
C CYS A 147 -18.27 11.99 2.49
N ILE A 148 -17.31 12.52 3.25
CA ILE A 148 -15.98 12.92 2.75
C ILE A 148 -15.10 11.68 2.58
N ALA A 149 -15.03 10.83 3.60
CA ALA A 149 -14.21 9.63 3.58
C ALA A 149 -14.60 8.68 2.43
N MET A 150 -15.89 8.47 2.19
CA MET A 150 -16.41 7.61 1.11
C MET A 150 -16.01 8.07 -0.30
N ARG A 151 -15.61 9.31 -0.49
CA ARG A 151 -15.06 9.79 -1.79
C ARG A 151 -13.78 9.08 -2.18
N GLN A 152 -13.09 8.41 -1.25
CA GLN A 152 -11.92 7.57 -1.54
C GLN A 152 -12.28 6.29 -2.30
N LEU A 153 -13.55 5.89 -2.33
CA LEU A 153 -14.11 4.77 -3.07
C LEU A 153 -14.79 5.25 -4.37
N ALA A 154 -14.14 6.13 -5.12
CA ALA A 154 -14.67 6.70 -6.36
C ALA A 154 -14.03 6.04 -7.60
N TRP A 155 -14.78 6.06 -8.71
CA TRP A 155 -14.33 5.54 -10.00
C TRP A 155 -13.03 6.17 -10.50
N LYS A 156 -12.77 7.44 -10.17
CA LYS A 156 -11.54 8.16 -10.55
C LYS A 156 -10.25 7.49 -10.03
N TYR A 157 -10.37 6.63 -9.02
CA TYR A 157 -9.27 5.82 -8.49
C TYR A 157 -9.28 4.38 -9.04
N GLY A 158 -10.16 4.08 -10.01
CA GLY A 158 -10.36 2.73 -10.55
C GLY A 158 -11.25 1.82 -9.70
N HIS A 159 -11.96 2.38 -8.69
CA HIS A 159 -12.93 1.61 -7.92
C HIS A 159 -14.22 1.44 -8.73
N ILE A 160 -14.58 0.19 -9.03
CA ILE A 160 -15.81 -0.19 -9.75
C ILE A 160 -16.67 -0.96 -8.76
N LYS A 161 -17.93 -0.50 -8.59
CA LYS A 161 -18.93 -1.15 -7.74
C LYS A 161 -19.42 -2.47 -8.36
#